data_4e5812271610fc8b9358f03a98436750
#
_entry.id   4e5812271610fc8b9358f03a98436750
#
_cell.length_a   1.000
_cell.length_b   1.000
_cell.length_c   1.000
_cell.angle_alpha   90.00
_cell.angle_beta   90.00
_cell.angle_gamma   90.00
#
_symmetry.space_group_name_H-M   'P 1'
#
loop_
_entity.id
_entity.type
_entity.pdbx_description
1 polymer ?
#
loop_
_entity_poly.entity_id
_entity_poly.type
_entity_poly.pdbx_seq_one_letter_code
_entity_poly.pdbx_strand_id
1 'polypeptide(L)'
;MLKHLAQQLAERDAQAMRRRRRVTETACAPQQHISSSDDGGHAIDPDAAPRELLAFCSNDYLGLANHPALIEAWAEGARLYGVGSGASHLISGHSRAHALLEDDLAELLSPHLPEVRALSFGTGYLANLALLTALGDEDTSIYSDVLNHASLFDGARLAKAAAYTYPHHDLAGLERRLAACRTPRKLIVTDGVFSMDGDLARLPELLALAERFDAW
;
A
#
# COMPACT_ATOMS: atom_id res chain seq x y z
N MET A 1 -1.91 6.60 -31.79
CA MET A 1 -1.49 6.40 -30.40
C MET A 1 -0.68 7.59 -29.86
N LEU A 2 0.51 7.95 -30.39
CA LEU A 2 1.34 9.03 -29.84
C LEU A 2 0.65 10.41 -29.77
N LYS A 3 -0.10 10.80 -30.80
CA LYS A 3 -0.87 12.07 -30.79
C LYS A 3 -1.91 12.10 -29.66
N HIS A 4 -2.59 10.97 -29.44
CA HIS A 4 -3.59 10.84 -28.36
C HIS A 4 -2.93 10.95 -26.98
N LEU A 5 -1.81 10.28 -26.74
CA LEU A 5 -1.04 10.38 -25.50
C LEU A 5 -0.53 11.80 -25.24
N ALA A 6 -0.02 12.46 -26.30
CA ALA A 6 0.43 13.86 -26.19
C ALA A 6 -0.72 14.81 -25.81
N GLN A 7 -1.89 14.61 -26.41
CA GLN A 7 -3.08 15.37 -26.05
C GLN A 7 -3.50 15.16 -24.60
N GLN A 8 -3.56 13.90 -24.11
CA GLN A 8 -3.86 13.59 -22.71
C GLN A 8 -2.86 14.21 -21.74
N LEU A 9 -1.57 14.21 -22.09
CA LEU A 9 -0.56 14.88 -21.27
C LEU A 9 -0.76 16.39 -21.21
N ALA A 10 -1.07 17.02 -22.35
CA ALA A 10 -1.36 18.45 -22.40
C ALA A 10 -2.62 18.83 -21.59
N GLU A 11 -3.66 18.01 -21.65
CA GLU A 11 -4.89 18.18 -20.83
C GLU A 11 -4.57 18.08 -19.33
N ARG A 12 -3.70 17.13 -18.92
CA ARG A 12 -3.24 17.01 -17.53
C ARG A 12 -2.38 18.19 -17.08
N ASP A 13 -1.52 18.72 -17.96
CA ASP A 13 -0.75 19.91 -17.70
C ASP A 13 -1.65 21.14 -17.49
N ALA A 14 -2.65 21.31 -18.34
CA ALA A 14 -3.61 22.42 -18.23
C ALA A 14 -4.44 22.36 -16.93
N GLN A 15 -4.65 21.16 -16.36
CA GLN A 15 -5.35 20.93 -15.10
C GLN A 15 -4.41 20.88 -13.88
N ALA A 16 -3.10 21.17 -14.05
CA ALA A 16 -2.06 21.03 -13.03
C ALA A 16 -2.01 19.62 -12.38
N MET A 17 -2.47 18.58 -13.10
CA MET A 17 -2.49 17.19 -12.63
C MET A 17 -1.36 16.32 -13.17
N ARG A 18 -0.45 16.90 -13.97
CA ARG A 18 0.71 16.15 -14.46
C ARG A 18 1.70 15.92 -13.35
N ARG A 19 1.97 14.65 -13.06
CA ARG A 19 2.98 14.26 -12.09
C ARG A 19 4.36 14.24 -12.76
N ARG A 20 5.33 14.88 -12.12
CA ARG A 20 6.74 14.85 -12.50
C ARG A 20 7.54 14.14 -11.40
N ARG A 21 8.44 13.25 -11.80
CA ARG A 21 9.34 12.59 -10.85
C ARG A 21 10.42 13.58 -10.43
N ARG A 22 10.81 13.50 -9.18
CA ARG A 22 11.98 14.20 -8.65
C ARG A 22 13.05 13.15 -8.33
N VAL A 23 14.31 13.51 -8.41
CA VAL A 23 15.42 12.63 -8.07
C VAL A 23 15.95 13.01 -6.70
N THR A 24 15.91 12.08 -5.76
CA THR A 24 16.47 12.24 -4.43
C THR A 24 17.91 11.76 -4.45
N GLU A 25 18.87 12.62 -4.11
CA GLU A 25 20.30 12.34 -4.13
C GLU A 25 20.83 11.78 -2.80
N THR A 26 20.00 11.80 -1.76
CA THR A 26 20.36 11.32 -0.42
C THR A 26 19.55 10.09 -0.03
N ALA A 27 20.03 9.35 0.97
CA ALA A 27 19.25 8.32 1.61
C ALA A 27 17.96 8.89 2.23
N CYS A 28 17.00 7.99 2.54
CA CYS A 28 15.75 8.39 3.19
C CYS A 28 16.05 9.04 4.56
N ALA A 29 15.64 10.30 4.71
CA ALA A 29 15.80 11.08 5.91
C ALA A 29 14.80 12.27 5.87
N PRO A 30 14.54 12.93 7.01
CA PRO A 30 13.72 14.15 7.02
C PRO A 30 14.29 15.27 6.14
N GLN A 31 15.61 15.42 6.10
CA GLN A 31 16.30 16.33 5.19
C GLN A 31 16.78 15.56 3.97
N GLN A 32 16.41 16.01 2.79
CA GLN A 32 16.77 15.37 1.52
C GLN A 32 17.28 16.40 0.53
N HIS A 33 18.25 15.99 -0.29
CA HIS A 33 18.68 16.76 -1.44
C HIS A 33 17.95 16.26 -2.69
N ILE A 34 17.29 17.16 -3.38
CA ILE A 34 16.48 16.86 -4.56
C ILE A 34 17.06 17.60 -5.76
N SER A 35 17.39 16.85 -6.79
CA SER A 35 17.76 17.42 -8.09
C SER A 35 16.53 17.76 -8.91
N SER A 36 16.59 18.90 -9.59
CA SER A 36 15.57 19.29 -10.56
C SER A 36 15.76 18.47 -11.83
N SER A 37 14.67 17.90 -12.34
CA SER A 37 14.66 17.40 -13.71
C SER A 37 14.41 18.55 -14.70
N ASP A 38 14.78 18.33 -15.97
CA ASP A 38 14.37 19.19 -17.06
C ASP A 38 12.84 19.37 -17.09
N ASP A 39 12.34 20.34 -17.85
CA ASP A 39 10.89 20.60 -17.99
C ASP A 39 10.10 19.37 -18.46
N GLY A 40 10.73 18.40 -19.08
CA GLY A 40 10.16 17.11 -19.48
C GLY A 40 10.14 16.04 -18.37
N GLY A 41 10.88 16.23 -17.27
CA GLY A 41 11.04 15.25 -16.19
C GLY A 41 11.83 14.01 -16.59
N HIS A 42 12.65 14.08 -17.64
CA HIS A 42 13.34 12.95 -18.25
C HIS A 42 14.85 12.96 -18.01
N ALA A 43 15.44 14.11 -17.76
CA ALA A 43 16.86 14.23 -17.45
C ALA A 43 17.06 15.06 -16.18
N ILE A 44 18.11 14.76 -15.43
CA ILE A 44 18.61 15.62 -14.35
C ILE A 44 19.33 16.77 -15.05
N ASP A 45 19.03 18.01 -14.67
CA ASP A 45 19.82 19.15 -15.08
C ASP A 45 21.19 19.07 -14.40
N PRO A 46 22.27 18.75 -15.13
CA PRO A 46 23.58 18.56 -14.53
C PRO A 46 24.19 19.86 -13.96
N ASP A 47 23.67 21.01 -14.36
CA ASP A 47 24.16 22.33 -13.95
C ASP A 47 23.33 22.89 -12.76
N ALA A 48 22.19 22.31 -12.46
CA ALA A 48 21.36 22.72 -11.33
C ALA A 48 21.85 22.09 -10.01
N ALA A 49 22.22 22.92 -9.05
CA ALA A 49 22.56 22.45 -7.71
C ALA A 49 21.35 21.76 -7.04
N PRO A 50 21.55 20.62 -6.39
CA PRO A 50 20.50 19.98 -5.61
C PRO A 50 19.94 20.94 -4.54
N ARG A 51 18.62 20.92 -4.36
CA ARG A 51 17.95 21.74 -3.34
C ARG A 51 17.74 20.92 -2.09
N GLU A 52 18.08 21.45 -0.95
CA GLU A 52 17.73 20.86 0.35
C GLU A 52 16.24 21.09 0.64
N LEU A 53 15.53 20.02 0.96
CA LEU A 53 14.10 20.04 1.29
C LEU A 53 13.85 19.21 2.55
N LEU A 54 12.85 19.64 3.34
CA LEU A 54 12.26 18.81 4.38
C LEU A 54 11.17 17.93 3.78
N ALA A 55 11.29 16.61 4.00
CA ALA A 55 10.36 15.60 3.49
C ALA A 55 9.29 15.29 4.54
N PHE A 56 8.02 15.62 4.22
CA PHE A 56 6.86 15.29 5.04
C PHE A 56 5.99 14.18 4.43
N CYS A 57 6.47 13.54 3.35
CA CYS A 57 5.72 12.57 2.57
C CYS A 57 6.30 11.15 2.63
N SER A 58 7.22 10.89 3.57
CA SER A 58 7.82 9.57 3.74
C SER A 58 6.86 8.61 4.46
N ASN A 59 6.84 7.33 4.02
CA ASN A 59 6.19 6.24 4.73
C ASN A 59 7.12 5.56 5.75
N ASP A 60 8.33 6.08 5.94
CA ASP A 60 9.32 5.57 6.89
C ASP A 60 9.02 6.08 8.32
N TYR A 61 7.88 5.69 8.88
CA TYR A 61 7.41 6.15 10.19
C TYR A 61 8.33 5.79 11.35
N LEU A 62 9.09 4.71 11.22
CA LEU A 62 10.01 4.24 12.26
C LEU A 62 11.45 4.68 12.02
N GLY A 63 11.75 5.38 10.92
CA GLY A 63 13.10 5.81 10.56
C GLY A 63 14.05 4.66 10.24
N LEU A 64 13.53 3.54 9.76
CA LEU A 64 14.29 2.30 9.54
C LEU A 64 14.87 2.20 8.13
N ALA A 65 14.39 2.99 7.17
CA ALA A 65 14.81 2.87 5.77
C ALA A 65 16.32 3.11 5.55
N ASN A 66 16.98 3.84 6.44
CA ASN A 66 18.42 4.09 6.42
C ASN A 66 19.11 3.69 7.74
N HIS A 67 18.54 2.74 8.47
CA HIS A 67 19.11 2.32 9.75
C HIS A 67 20.36 1.47 9.52
N PRO A 68 21.51 1.77 10.16
CA PRO A 68 22.78 1.07 9.92
C PRO A 68 22.70 -0.46 10.09
N ALA A 69 22.01 -0.93 11.13
CA ALA A 69 21.87 -2.37 11.35
C ALA A 69 21.07 -3.07 10.24
N LEU A 70 20.10 -2.40 9.62
CA LEU A 70 19.36 -2.96 8.49
C LEU A 70 20.21 -2.97 7.21
N ILE A 71 21.04 -1.94 7.01
CA ILE A 71 21.98 -1.90 5.88
C ILE A 71 22.96 -3.08 5.97
N GLU A 72 23.53 -3.34 7.15
CA GLU A 72 24.45 -4.48 7.37
C GLU A 72 23.75 -5.83 7.20
N ALA A 73 22.55 -6.00 7.77
CA ALA A 73 21.77 -7.23 7.61
C ALA A 73 21.40 -7.46 6.14
N TRP A 74 21.07 -6.40 5.40
CA TRP A 74 20.81 -6.50 3.96
C TRP A 74 22.04 -6.92 3.18
N ALA A 75 23.21 -6.33 3.48
CA ALA A 75 24.47 -6.68 2.84
C ALA A 75 24.86 -8.14 3.13
N GLU A 76 24.66 -8.63 4.35
CA GLU A 76 24.89 -10.03 4.72
C GLU A 76 23.89 -10.94 3.98
N GLY A 77 22.61 -10.62 3.97
CA GLY A 77 21.60 -11.37 3.24
C GLY A 77 21.92 -11.50 1.75
N ALA A 78 22.42 -10.42 1.12
CA ALA A 78 22.84 -10.43 -0.27
C ALA A 78 24.05 -11.38 -0.51
N ARG A 79 24.97 -11.49 0.44
CA ARG A 79 26.10 -12.45 0.35
C ARG A 79 25.65 -13.90 0.51
N LEU A 80 24.66 -14.15 1.38
CA LEU A 80 24.18 -15.50 1.69
C LEU A 80 23.19 -16.04 0.66
N TYR A 81 22.27 -15.20 0.18
CA TYR A 81 21.13 -15.61 -0.64
C TYR A 81 21.15 -15.02 -2.05
N GLY A 82 22.10 -14.14 -2.37
CA GLY A 82 22.10 -13.37 -3.61
C GLY A 82 21.12 -12.21 -3.58
N VAL A 83 20.96 -11.54 -4.73
CA VAL A 83 20.14 -10.32 -4.88
C VAL A 83 18.76 -10.56 -5.49
N GLY A 84 18.40 -11.80 -5.73
CA GLY A 84 17.11 -12.17 -6.30
C GLY A 84 16.80 -13.64 -6.12
N SER A 85 15.51 -13.96 -6.06
CA SER A 85 15.02 -15.32 -5.78
C SER A 85 15.14 -16.30 -6.95
N GLY A 86 15.32 -15.81 -8.19
CA GLY A 86 15.46 -16.64 -9.40
C GLY A 86 14.20 -17.35 -9.86
N ALA A 87 13.13 -17.39 -9.04
CA ALA A 87 11.86 -18.03 -9.35
C ALA A 87 10.73 -17.46 -8.50
N SER A 88 9.48 -17.86 -8.79
CA SER A 88 8.34 -17.56 -7.92
C SER A 88 8.42 -18.31 -6.59
N HIS A 89 7.77 -17.78 -5.55
CA HIS A 89 7.74 -18.41 -4.21
C HIS A 89 7.23 -19.85 -4.22
N LEU A 90 6.20 -20.15 -5.00
CA LEU A 90 5.62 -21.50 -5.08
C LEU A 90 6.53 -22.54 -5.73
N ILE A 91 7.52 -22.12 -6.50
CA ILE A 91 8.44 -23.07 -7.20
C ILE A 91 9.72 -23.25 -6.39
N SER A 92 10.60 -22.27 -6.42
CA SER A 92 11.92 -22.33 -5.72
C SER A 92 12.41 -20.97 -5.27
N GLY A 93 11.56 -19.92 -5.33
CA GLY A 93 11.92 -18.55 -4.97
C GLY A 93 11.70 -18.21 -3.49
N HIS A 94 11.15 -19.12 -2.68
CA HIS A 94 10.96 -18.92 -1.24
C HIS A 94 12.21 -19.40 -0.47
N SER A 95 13.09 -18.47 -0.14
CA SER A 95 14.33 -18.76 0.57
C SER A 95 14.13 -18.79 2.09
N ARG A 96 15.18 -19.24 2.81
CA ARG A 96 15.22 -19.22 4.27
C ARG A 96 14.97 -17.81 4.84
N ALA A 97 15.45 -16.76 4.17
CA ALA A 97 15.23 -15.38 4.60
C ALA A 97 13.74 -14.99 4.60
N HIS A 98 12.98 -15.42 3.59
CA HIS A 98 11.53 -15.19 3.55
C HIS A 98 10.82 -15.94 4.69
N ALA A 99 11.16 -17.21 4.89
CA ALA A 99 10.55 -18.02 5.95
C ALA A 99 10.79 -17.42 7.34
N LEU A 100 12.03 -17.02 7.64
CA LEU A 100 12.35 -16.38 8.92
C LEU A 100 11.60 -15.07 9.13
N LEU A 101 11.51 -14.22 8.11
CA LEU A 101 10.75 -12.98 8.19
C LEU A 101 9.25 -13.23 8.48
N GLU A 102 8.66 -14.22 7.81
CA GLU A 102 7.24 -14.57 8.01
C GLU A 102 7.01 -15.17 9.41
N ASP A 103 7.94 -15.99 9.90
CA ASP A 103 7.89 -16.53 11.26
C ASP A 103 8.01 -15.43 12.32
N ASP A 104 8.96 -14.50 12.17
CA ASP A 104 9.18 -13.37 13.09
C ASP A 104 7.95 -12.43 13.13
N LEU A 105 7.35 -12.15 11.96
CA LEU A 105 6.13 -11.32 11.88
C LEU A 105 4.93 -12.04 12.52
N ALA A 106 4.80 -13.35 12.35
CA ALA A 106 3.77 -14.13 13.00
C ALA A 106 3.97 -14.15 14.52
N GLU A 107 5.21 -14.31 15.00
CA GLU A 107 5.54 -14.27 16.43
C GLU A 107 5.19 -12.91 17.06
N LEU A 108 5.51 -11.80 16.36
CA LEU A 108 5.17 -10.44 16.82
C LEU A 108 3.67 -10.26 17.09
N LEU A 109 2.81 -10.88 16.30
CA LEU A 109 1.35 -10.74 16.41
C LEU A 109 0.71 -11.84 17.27
N SER A 110 1.40 -12.94 17.54
CA SER A 110 0.89 -14.10 18.26
C SER A 110 0.34 -13.81 19.67
N PRO A 111 0.84 -12.81 20.43
CA PRO A 111 0.23 -12.45 21.73
C PRO A 111 -1.20 -11.91 21.63
N HIS A 112 -1.60 -11.45 20.45
CA HIS A 112 -2.89 -10.81 20.21
C HIS A 112 -3.84 -11.64 19.35
N LEU A 113 -3.29 -12.56 18.55
CA LEU A 113 -4.04 -13.34 17.57
C LEU A 113 -3.66 -14.83 17.69
N PRO A 114 -4.62 -15.76 17.86
CA PRO A 114 -4.33 -17.20 17.84
C PRO A 114 -4.00 -17.66 16.41
N GLU A 115 -3.12 -18.65 16.31
CA GLU A 115 -2.81 -19.35 15.05
C GLU A 115 -2.43 -18.44 13.87
N VAL A 116 -1.78 -17.29 14.15
CA VAL A 116 -1.39 -16.32 13.13
C VAL A 116 -0.33 -16.88 12.20
N ARG A 117 -0.41 -16.48 10.94
CA ARG A 117 0.60 -16.71 9.90
C ARG A 117 0.83 -15.41 9.15
N ALA A 118 2.04 -15.21 8.66
CA ALA A 118 2.38 -14.08 7.80
C ALA A 118 2.68 -14.57 6.39
N LEU A 119 2.33 -13.75 5.40
CA LEU A 119 2.70 -13.91 4.00
C LEU A 119 3.33 -12.62 3.50
N SER A 120 4.53 -12.70 2.97
CA SER A 120 5.26 -11.56 2.43
C SER A 120 4.97 -11.34 0.94
N PHE A 121 4.87 -10.08 0.55
CA PHE A 121 4.66 -9.66 -0.85
C PHE A 121 5.69 -8.60 -1.23
N GLY A 122 6.04 -8.54 -2.50
CA GLY A 122 6.99 -7.55 -3.03
C GLY A 122 6.51 -6.11 -2.92
N THR A 123 5.21 -5.87 -2.75
CA THR A 123 4.61 -4.55 -2.51
C THR A 123 3.30 -4.67 -1.75
N GLY A 124 2.91 -3.65 -0.97
CA GLY A 124 1.58 -3.56 -0.35
C GLY A 124 0.45 -3.54 -1.38
N TYR A 125 0.70 -3.01 -2.58
CA TYR A 125 -0.26 -3.06 -3.68
C TYR A 125 -0.63 -4.51 -4.04
N LEU A 126 0.37 -5.37 -4.23
CA LEU A 126 0.15 -6.79 -4.52
C LEU A 126 -0.48 -7.53 -3.34
N ALA A 127 -0.10 -7.21 -2.12
CA ALA A 127 -0.71 -7.78 -0.92
C ALA A 127 -2.22 -7.47 -0.87
N ASN A 128 -2.61 -6.22 -1.09
CA ASN A 128 -4.02 -5.81 -1.09
C ASN A 128 -4.82 -6.47 -2.22
N LEU A 129 -4.24 -6.56 -3.44
CA LEU A 129 -4.88 -7.28 -4.54
C LEU A 129 -5.07 -8.76 -4.20
N ALA A 130 -4.03 -9.44 -3.74
CA ALA A 130 -4.07 -10.84 -3.39
C ALA A 130 -5.10 -11.13 -2.29
N LEU A 131 -5.11 -10.32 -1.23
CA LEU A 131 -6.03 -10.47 -0.11
C LEU A 131 -7.48 -10.33 -0.56
N LEU A 132 -7.82 -9.26 -1.28
CA LEU A 132 -9.19 -9.00 -1.70
C LEU A 132 -9.69 -9.99 -2.76
N THR A 133 -8.82 -10.44 -3.67
CA THR A 133 -9.20 -11.47 -4.66
C THR A 133 -9.31 -12.86 -4.05
N ALA A 134 -8.60 -13.15 -2.97
CA ALA A 134 -8.70 -14.42 -2.25
C ALA A 134 -9.94 -14.52 -1.36
N LEU A 135 -10.34 -13.41 -0.73
CA LEU A 135 -11.47 -13.36 0.21
C LEU A 135 -12.79 -12.97 -0.43
N GLY A 136 -12.75 -12.28 -1.57
CA GLY A 136 -13.92 -11.79 -2.28
C GLY A 136 -14.32 -12.66 -3.46
N ASP A 137 -15.61 -12.87 -3.62
CA ASP A 137 -16.23 -13.55 -4.76
C ASP A 137 -17.66 -13.03 -4.99
N GLU A 138 -18.44 -13.72 -5.83
CA GLU A 138 -19.82 -13.34 -6.18
C GLU A 138 -20.78 -13.33 -4.97
N ASP A 139 -20.47 -14.06 -3.91
CA ASP A 139 -21.25 -14.12 -2.66
C ASP A 139 -20.74 -13.14 -1.58
N THR A 140 -19.87 -12.22 -1.94
CA THR A 140 -19.23 -11.27 -1.02
C THR A 140 -19.63 -9.84 -1.33
N SER A 141 -19.89 -9.04 -0.31
CA SER A 141 -20.01 -7.58 -0.39
C SER A 141 -18.82 -6.91 0.29
N ILE A 142 -18.15 -6.03 -0.43
CA ILE A 142 -17.00 -5.26 0.03
C ILE A 142 -17.42 -3.81 0.28
N TYR A 143 -17.14 -3.28 1.46
CA TYR A 143 -17.43 -1.91 1.89
C TYR A 143 -16.14 -1.16 2.13
N SER A 144 -15.87 -0.13 1.33
CA SER A 144 -14.63 0.65 1.33
C SER A 144 -14.88 2.11 1.69
N ASP A 145 -14.01 2.67 2.53
CA ASP A 145 -13.96 4.12 2.71
C ASP A 145 -13.53 4.80 1.40
N VAL A 146 -14.12 5.95 1.09
CA VAL A 146 -13.86 6.69 -0.16
C VAL A 146 -12.41 7.17 -0.30
N LEU A 147 -11.68 7.35 0.81
CA LEU A 147 -10.30 7.78 0.82
C LEU A 147 -9.28 6.62 0.89
N ASN A 148 -9.74 5.39 0.82
CA ASN A 148 -8.84 4.22 0.77
C ASN A 148 -7.83 4.31 -0.38
N HIS A 149 -6.69 3.66 -0.17
CA HIS A 149 -5.65 3.56 -1.19
C HIS A 149 -6.15 2.87 -2.46
N ALA A 150 -5.67 3.31 -3.62
CA ALA A 150 -6.08 2.81 -4.93
C ALA A 150 -6.00 1.27 -5.07
N SER A 151 -5.02 0.62 -4.43
CA SER A 151 -4.86 -0.84 -4.46
C SER A 151 -6.05 -1.58 -3.85
N LEU A 152 -6.71 -1.00 -2.84
CA LEU A 152 -7.91 -1.60 -2.23
C LEU A 152 -9.11 -1.53 -3.19
N PHE A 153 -9.26 -0.42 -3.93
CA PHE A 153 -10.29 -0.32 -4.97
C PHE A 153 -10.01 -1.27 -6.14
N ASP A 154 -8.76 -1.39 -6.57
CA ASP A 154 -8.39 -2.28 -7.66
C ASP A 154 -8.55 -3.75 -7.25
N GLY A 155 -8.17 -4.11 -6.02
CA GLY A 155 -8.42 -5.42 -5.45
C GLY A 155 -9.93 -5.76 -5.38
N ALA A 156 -10.75 -4.83 -4.91
CA ALA A 156 -12.19 -5.00 -4.85
C ALA A 156 -12.83 -5.19 -6.25
N ARG A 157 -12.34 -4.47 -7.27
CA ARG A 157 -12.79 -4.66 -8.66
C ARG A 157 -12.41 -6.03 -9.22
N LEU A 158 -11.23 -6.54 -8.88
CA LEU A 158 -10.74 -7.84 -9.34
C LEU A 158 -11.39 -9.02 -8.62
N ALA A 159 -11.85 -8.82 -7.39
CA ALA A 159 -12.44 -9.85 -6.53
C ALA A 159 -13.79 -10.41 -7.04
N LYS A 160 -14.40 -9.81 -8.08
CA LYS A 160 -15.75 -10.15 -8.57
C LYS A 160 -16.86 -10.01 -7.52
N ALA A 161 -16.58 -9.36 -6.42
CA ALA A 161 -17.51 -9.07 -5.34
C ALA A 161 -18.35 -7.82 -5.64
N ALA A 162 -19.49 -7.69 -4.98
CA ALA A 162 -20.26 -6.45 -4.97
C ALA A 162 -19.53 -5.40 -4.13
N ALA A 163 -18.95 -4.37 -4.77
CA ALA A 163 -18.15 -3.34 -4.09
C ALA A 163 -18.95 -2.05 -3.88
N TYR A 164 -18.93 -1.54 -2.65
CA TYR A 164 -19.64 -0.34 -2.23
C TYR A 164 -18.66 0.62 -1.54
N THR A 165 -18.77 1.91 -1.89
CA THR A 165 -17.98 2.95 -1.24
C THR A 165 -18.89 3.75 -0.31
N TYR A 166 -18.39 4.12 0.89
CA TYR A 166 -19.08 5.02 1.80
C TYR A 166 -18.26 6.28 2.03
N PRO A 167 -18.89 7.43 2.37
CA PRO A 167 -18.18 8.67 2.66
C PRO A 167 -17.21 8.49 3.82
N HIS A 168 -16.10 9.21 3.77
CA HIS A 168 -15.05 9.13 4.78
C HIS A 168 -15.62 9.27 6.19
N HIS A 169 -15.32 8.29 7.05
CA HIS A 169 -15.78 8.18 8.43
C HIS A 169 -17.32 8.13 8.64
N ASP A 170 -18.12 7.94 7.59
CA ASP A 170 -19.57 7.78 7.73
C ASP A 170 -19.94 6.37 8.22
N LEU A 171 -19.68 6.11 9.50
CA LEU A 171 -20.00 4.83 10.13
C LEU A 171 -21.52 4.56 10.16
N ALA A 172 -22.35 5.60 10.27
CA ALA A 172 -23.80 5.44 10.22
C ALA A 172 -24.28 5.01 8.81
N GLY A 173 -23.65 5.55 7.77
CA GLY A 173 -23.88 5.11 6.39
C GLY A 173 -23.42 3.67 6.15
N LEU A 174 -22.26 3.30 6.67
CA LEU A 174 -21.74 1.94 6.62
C LEU A 174 -22.70 0.98 7.34
N GLU A 175 -23.15 1.31 8.56
CA GLU A 175 -24.07 0.50 9.33
C GLU A 175 -25.39 0.23 8.57
N ARG A 176 -26.00 1.27 7.98
CA ARG A 176 -27.20 1.09 7.14
C ARG A 176 -26.96 0.14 5.97
N ARG A 177 -25.80 0.20 5.33
CA ARG A 177 -25.44 -0.69 4.22
C ARG A 177 -25.23 -2.13 4.67
N LEU A 178 -24.54 -2.34 5.79
CA LEU A 178 -24.34 -3.65 6.39
C LEU A 178 -25.67 -4.28 6.80
N ALA A 179 -26.60 -3.52 7.40
CA ALA A 179 -27.93 -3.97 7.77
C ALA A 179 -28.80 -4.36 6.56
N ALA A 180 -28.63 -3.70 5.44
CA ALA A 180 -29.36 -3.98 4.19
C ALA A 180 -28.68 -5.10 3.35
N CYS A 181 -27.50 -5.54 3.72
CA CYS A 181 -26.72 -6.53 2.98
C CYS A 181 -27.39 -7.90 3.03
N ARG A 182 -27.46 -8.56 1.87
CA ARG A 182 -28.05 -9.90 1.73
C ARG A 182 -27.03 -10.97 1.33
N THR A 183 -25.80 -10.57 0.99
CA THR A 183 -24.75 -11.56 0.68
C THR A 183 -24.27 -12.26 1.95
N PRO A 184 -23.90 -13.53 1.86
CA PRO A 184 -23.46 -14.30 3.04
C PRO A 184 -22.17 -13.73 3.65
N ARG A 185 -21.26 -13.20 2.84
CA ARG A 185 -19.97 -12.66 3.31
C ARG A 185 -19.89 -11.15 3.14
N LYS A 186 -19.33 -10.51 4.13
CA LYS A 186 -19.14 -9.05 4.19
C LYS A 186 -17.70 -8.72 4.56
N LEU A 187 -17.06 -7.85 3.80
CA LEU A 187 -15.74 -7.33 4.09
C LEU A 187 -15.82 -5.82 4.28
N ILE A 188 -15.32 -5.34 5.41
CA ILE A 188 -15.07 -3.91 5.65
C ILE A 188 -13.59 -3.68 5.38
N VAL A 189 -13.28 -2.78 4.47
CA VAL A 189 -11.92 -2.52 3.98
C VAL A 189 -11.56 -1.07 4.24
N THR A 190 -10.46 -0.84 4.96
CA THR A 190 -10.00 0.50 5.32
C THR A 190 -8.47 0.57 5.37
N ASP A 191 -7.91 1.73 5.05
CA ASP A 191 -6.55 2.07 5.48
C ASP A 191 -6.53 2.33 6.98
N GLY A 192 -5.45 2.00 7.66
CA GLY A 192 -5.28 2.32 9.09
C GLY A 192 -4.93 3.79 9.31
N VAL A 193 -4.15 4.35 8.38
CA VAL A 193 -3.79 5.78 8.30
C VAL A 193 -4.07 6.23 6.88
N PHE A 194 -4.92 7.24 6.71
CA PHE A 194 -5.25 7.79 5.40
C PHE A 194 -4.15 8.75 4.93
N SER A 195 -3.50 8.42 3.82
CA SER A 195 -2.27 9.09 3.39
C SER A 195 -2.47 10.55 2.94
N MET A 196 -3.68 10.93 2.53
CA MET A 196 -3.95 12.29 2.05
C MET A 196 -4.21 13.28 3.19
N ASP A 197 -4.97 12.87 4.20
CA ASP A 197 -5.39 13.73 5.31
C ASP A 197 -4.57 13.44 6.60
N GLY A 198 -3.90 12.27 6.67
CA GLY A 198 -3.04 11.89 7.79
C GLY A 198 -3.81 11.45 9.04
N ASP A 199 -5.11 11.24 8.91
CA ASP A 199 -5.98 10.81 10.00
C ASP A 199 -6.06 9.28 10.11
N LEU A 200 -6.58 8.81 11.24
CA LEU A 200 -6.67 7.41 11.59
C LEU A 200 -8.07 6.85 11.31
N ALA A 201 -8.12 5.61 10.83
CA ALA A 201 -9.38 4.87 10.80
C ALA A 201 -9.95 4.70 12.22
N ARG A 202 -11.26 4.78 12.32
CA ARG A 202 -12.01 4.54 13.57
C ARG A 202 -12.12 3.03 13.84
N LEU A 203 -10.96 2.36 14.02
CA LEU A 203 -10.88 0.90 14.12
C LEU A 203 -11.77 0.30 15.21
N PRO A 204 -11.86 0.86 16.44
CA PRO A 204 -12.74 0.28 17.47
C PRO A 204 -14.21 0.22 17.03
N GLU A 205 -14.70 1.27 16.40
CA GLU A 205 -16.09 1.33 15.93
C GLU A 205 -16.32 0.47 14.69
N LEU A 206 -15.33 0.38 13.79
CA LEU A 206 -15.39 -0.52 12.64
C LEU A 206 -15.41 -1.98 13.09
N LEU A 207 -14.61 -2.36 14.08
CA LEU A 207 -14.62 -3.71 14.66
C LEU A 207 -15.95 -4.02 15.33
N ALA A 208 -16.55 -3.08 16.06
CA ALA A 208 -17.87 -3.26 16.66
C ALA A 208 -18.98 -3.47 15.60
N LEU A 209 -18.89 -2.77 14.45
CA LEU A 209 -19.79 -3.02 13.32
C LEU A 209 -19.52 -4.38 12.68
N ALA A 210 -18.26 -4.74 12.49
CA ALA A 210 -17.88 -6.04 11.93
C ALA A 210 -18.43 -7.20 12.77
N GLU A 211 -18.25 -7.15 14.09
CA GLU A 211 -18.78 -8.14 15.01
C GLU A 211 -20.31 -8.21 14.96
N ARG A 212 -20.98 -7.06 15.02
CA ARG A 212 -22.46 -7.00 15.04
C ARG A 212 -23.12 -7.51 13.76
N PHE A 213 -22.48 -7.33 12.62
CA PHE A 213 -23.01 -7.73 11.32
C PHE A 213 -22.35 -8.96 10.71
N ASP A 214 -21.56 -9.69 11.47
CA ASP A 214 -20.79 -10.85 11.00
C ASP A 214 -20.02 -10.49 9.71
N ALA A 215 -19.21 -9.44 9.81
CA ALA A 215 -18.31 -8.95 8.74
C ALA A 215 -16.84 -9.11 9.15
N TRP A 216 -16.00 -9.21 8.16
CA TRP A 216 -14.54 -9.20 8.35
C TRP A 216 -13.99 -7.82 8.04
#